data_d487eb901e4670df428f4318ec6af8c8
#
_entry.id   d487eb901e4670df428f4318ec6af8c8
#
_cell.length_a   1.000
_cell.length_b   1.000
_cell.length_c   1.000
_cell.angle_alpha   90.00
_cell.angle_beta   90.00
_cell.angle_gamma   90.00
#
_symmetry.space_group_name_H-M   'P 1'
#
loop_
_entity.id
_entity.type
_entity.pdbx_description
1 polymer ?
#
loop_
_entity_poly.entity_id
_entity_poly.type
_entity_poly.pdbx_seq_one_letter_code
_entity_poly.pdbx_strand_id
1 'polypeptide(L)'
;NYDGKEKEPSVLPTRIPNLLINGSSGIAVGMATNIPPHNITEVIDGALHVLRNADATVDELIEIIPAPDFPTGGIIYGVSGVRDGYRTGRGRVVMRAKTHFEEFGKENRAAIIVDELPYQVNKKSLLERIAELVRDKKLDGISDIRDESDKSGMRVVIELKRNEVPEVVLNNLYLSLIHI
;
A
#
# COMPACT_ATOMS: atom_id res chain seq x y z
N ASN A 1 10.10 35.46 1.89
CA ASN A 1 10.93 34.62 1.06
C ASN A 1 12.41 34.71 1.46
N TYR A 2 13.31 33.97 0.78
CA TYR A 2 14.73 33.83 1.13
C TYR A 2 15.51 35.17 1.10
N ASP A 3 15.21 36.05 0.17
CA ASP A 3 15.91 37.34 0.02
C ASP A 3 15.22 38.53 0.74
N GLY A 4 14.12 38.25 1.44
CA GLY A 4 13.38 39.24 2.24
C GLY A 4 12.61 40.31 1.45
N LYS A 5 12.56 40.19 0.11
CA LYS A 5 11.90 41.20 -0.74
C LYS A 5 10.40 40.96 -0.87
N GLU A 6 9.97 39.69 -0.76
CA GLU A 6 8.57 39.32 -0.89
C GLU A 6 8.08 38.62 0.38
N LYS A 7 6.81 38.74 0.69
CA LYS A 7 6.16 38.05 1.81
C LYS A 7 5.53 36.74 1.32
N GLU A 8 5.72 35.70 2.08
CA GLU A 8 5.10 34.40 1.86
C GLU A 8 4.46 33.89 3.17
N PRO A 9 3.42 33.05 3.12
CA PRO A 9 2.85 32.46 4.33
C PRO A 9 3.88 31.60 5.05
N SER A 10 3.99 31.74 6.36
CA SER A 10 4.83 30.85 7.19
C SER A 10 4.22 29.48 7.38
N VAL A 11 2.90 29.37 7.22
CA VAL A 11 2.13 28.11 7.26
C VAL A 11 1.10 28.11 6.15
N LEU A 12 0.81 26.94 5.59
CA LEU A 12 -0.27 26.77 4.62
C LEU A 12 -1.61 26.58 5.38
N PRO A 13 -2.54 27.54 5.32
CA PRO A 13 -3.83 27.39 5.98
C PRO A 13 -4.64 26.30 5.26
N THR A 14 -5.10 25.31 6.00
CA THR A 14 -5.99 24.27 5.49
C THR A 14 -7.30 24.24 6.27
N ARG A 15 -8.39 23.86 5.60
CA ARG A 15 -9.72 23.73 6.24
C ARG A 15 -10.02 22.30 6.68
N ILE A 16 -9.12 21.38 6.38
CA ILE A 16 -9.24 19.95 6.66
C ILE A 16 -7.93 19.45 7.27
N PRO A 17 -7.90 18.34 8.01
CA PRO A 17 -6.69 17.73 8.56
C PRO A 17 -5.80 17.13 7.46
N ASN A 18 -5.19 17.98 6.63
CA ASN A 18 -4.49 17.61 5.41
C ASN A 18 -3.31 16.67 5.65
N LEU A 19 -2.62 16.80 6.80
CA LEU A 19 -1.48 15.95 7.14
C LEU A 19 -1.84 14.47 7.20
N LEU A 20 -2.99 14.12 7.77
CA LEU A 20 -3.45 12.74 7.84
C LEU A 20 -4.11 12.28 6.53
N ILE A 21 -4.87 13.16 5.86
CA ILE A 21 -5.56 12.79 4.61
C ILE A 21 -4.56 12.47 3.50
N ASN A 22 -3.56 13.33 3.29
CA ASN A 22 -2.60 13.17 2.20
C ASN A 22 -1.29 12.50 2.64
N GLY A 23 -1.06 12.38 3.94
CA GLY A 23 0.22 11.93 4.46
C GLY A 23 1.34 12.94 4.25
N SER A 24 2.54 12.55 4.63
CA SER A 24 3.76 13.32 4.42
C SER A 24 4.96 12.39 4.34
N SER A 25 5.86 12.66 3.42
CA SER A 25 7.12 11.93 3.29
C SER A 25 8.26 12.91 3.11
N GLY A 26 9.32 12.75 3.89
CA GLY A 26 10.49 13.63 3.79
C GLY A 26 11.68 13.09 4.53
N ILE A 27 12.86 13.42 4.01
CA ILE A 27 14.15 13.05 4.59
C ILE A 27 14.93 14.34 4.86
N ALA A 28 15.33 14.51 6.10
CA ALA A 28 16.21 15.61 6.53
C ALA A 28 17.46 15.06 7.20
N VAL A 29 18.44 15.94 7.47
CA VAL A 29 19.64 15.52 8.21
C VAL A 29 19.25 15.15 9.64
N GLY A 30 19.49 13.90 10.00
CA GLY A 30 19.23 13.37 11.35
C GLY A 30 17.79 12.97 11.64
N MET A 31 16.84 13.19 10.72
CA MET A 31 15.44 12.75 10.88
C MET A 31 14.76 12.45 9.55
N ALA A 32 13.75 11.60 9.60
CA ALA A 32 12.87 11.32 8.46
C ALA A 32 11.42 11.21 8.93
N THR A 33 10.47 11.54 8.07
CA THR A 33 9.05 11.33 8.30
C THR A 33 8.47 10.53 7.15
N ASN A 34 7.51 9.66 7.48
CA ASN A 34 6.74 8.92 6.49
C ASN A 34 5.34 8.61 7.06
N ILE A 35 4.46 9.59 6.94
CA ILE A 35 3.07 9.50 7.39
C ILE A 35 2.23 9.04 6.21
N PRO A 36 1.56 7.88 6.29
CA PRO A 36 0.70 7.39 5.22
C PRO A 36 -0.59 8.22 5.09
N PRO A 37 -1.23 8.22 3.92
CA PRO A 37 -2.54 8.82 3.73
C PRO A 37 -3.63 8.02 4.45
N HIS A 38 -4.73 8.70 4.80
CA HIS A 38 -5.87 8.12 5.51
C HIS A 38 -7.20 8.51 4.86
N ASN A 39 -8.24 7.76 5.16
CA ASN A 39 -9.59 8.03 4.66
C ASN A 39 -10.12 9.36 5.20
N ILE A 40 -10.62 10.21 4.29
CA ILE A 40 -11.08 11.56 4.63
C ILE A 40 -12.26 11.55 5.63
N THR A 41 -13.17 10.60 5.48
CA THR A 41 -14.35 10.49 6.37
C THR A 41 -13.91 10.11 7.78
N GLU A 42 -13.07 9.09 7.90
CA GLU A 42 -12.53 8.62 9.19
C GLU A 42 -11.73 9.73 9.89
N VAL A 43 -10.89 10.46 9.14
CA VAL A 43 -10.08 11.56 9.69
C VAL A 43 -10.95 12.71 10.17
N ILE A 44 -12.02 13.05 9.44
CA ILE A 44 -12.97 14.10 9.86
C ILE A 44 -13.75 13.65 11.09
N ASP A 45 -14.20 12.39 11.14
CA ASP A 45 -14.92 11.85 12.29
C ASP A 45 -14.02 11.82 13.53
N GLY A 46 -12.74 11.44 13.39
CA GLY A 46 -11.74 11.54 14.44
C GLY A 46 -11.52 12.98 14.92
N ALA A 47 -11.42 13.93 14.00
CA ALA A 47 -11.30 15.35 14.35
C ALA A 47 -12.52 15.88 15.11
N LEU A 48 -13.72 15.51 14.69
CA LEU A 48 -14.97 15.86 15.37
C LEU A 48 -15.05 15.21 16.77
N HIS A 49 -14.56 13.99 16.92
CA HIS A 49 -14.47 13.31 18.22
C HIS A 49 -13.58 14.08 19.18
N VAL A 50 -12.38 14.49 18.75
CA VAL A 50 -11.44 15.30 19.58
C VAL A 50 -12.05 16.67 19.92
N LEU A 51 -12.76 17.33 18.99
CA LEU A 51 -13.41 18.60 19.26
C LEU A 51 -14.54 18.49 20.31
N ARG A 52 -15.21 17.36 20.38
CA ARG A 52 -16.26 17.09 21.37
C ARG A 52 -15.74 16.56 22.70
N ASN A 53 -14.59 15.91 22.67
CA ASN A 53 -13.94 15.31 23.83
C ASN A 53 -12.45 15.66 23.79
N ALA A 54 -12.05 16.71 24.52
CA ALA A 54 -10.66 17.18 24.55
C ALA A 54 -9.69 16.17 25.20
N ASP A 55 -10.21 15.26 26.01
CA ASP A 55 -9.45 14.20 26.68
C ASP A 55 -9.43 12.87 25.89
N ALA A 56 -9.84 12.90 24.60
CA ALA A 56 -9.86 11.72 23.75
C ALA A 56 -8.48 11.05 23.68
N THR A 57 -8.46 9.75 23.90
CA THR A 57 -7.24 8.94 23.87
C THR A 57 -6.88 8.48 22.47
N VAL A 58 -5.60 8.13 22.26
CA VAL A 58 -5.16 7.55 20.97
C VAL A 58 -5.90 6.25 20.66
N ASP A 59 -6.23 5.45 21.68
CA ASP A 59 -6.95 4.18 21.48
C ASP A 59 -8.39 4.41 21.01
N GLU A 60 -9.08 5.43 21.51
CA GLU A 60 -10.40 5.83 20.97
C GLU A 60 -10.31 6.29 19.52
N LEU A 61 -9.27 7.02 19.18
CA LEU A 61 -9.06 7.46 17.79
C LEU A 61 -8.72 6.29 16.85
N ILE A 62 -8.03 5.25 17.31
CA ILE A 62 -7.76 4.02 16.54
C ILE A 62 -9.06 3.27 16.18
N GLU A 63 -10.11 3.37 17.00
CA GLU A 63 -11.40 2.76 16.66
C GLU A 63 -12.13 3.53 15.54
N ILE A 64 -11.84 4.83 15.39
CA ILE A 64 -12.42 5.69 14.35
C ILE A 64 -11.57 5.66 13.07
N ILE A 65 -10.23 5.69 13.22
CA ILE A 65 -9.23 5.67 12.14
C ILE A 65 -8.41 4.40 12.30
N PRO A 66 -8.92 3.24 11.87
CA PRO A 66 -8.32 1.94 12.18
C PRO A 66 -6.99 1.69 11.47
N ALA A 67 -6.80 2.26 10.28
CA ALA A 67 -5.61 2.07 9.47
C ALA A 67 -5.46 3.16 8.39
N PRO A 68 -4.27 3.28 7.78
CA PRO A 68 -4.08 4.06 6.56
C PRO A 68 -5.00 3.60 5.42
N ASP A 69 -5.40 4.55 4.56
CA ASP A 69 -6.15 4.30 3.34
C ASP A 69 -5.33 4.78 2.13
N PHE A 70 -4.88 3.84 1.32
CA PHE A 70 -3.97 4.13 0.22
C PHE A 70 -4.71 4.32 -1.11
N PRO A 71 -4.38 5.35 -1.90
CA PRO A 71 -5.06 5.65 -3.16
C PRO A 71 -4.89 4.56 -4.22
N THR A 72 -3.90 3.69 -4.08
CA THR A 72 -3.64 2.57 -4.99
C THR A 72 -4.31 1.27 -4.54
N GLY A 73 -5.08 1.30 -3.43
CA GLY A 73 -5.68 0.12 -2.85
C GLY A 73 -4.66 -0.81 -2.19
N GLY A 74 -4.86 -2.11 -2.35
CA GLY A 74 -4.07 -3.14 -1.69
C GLY A 74 -4.64 -3.56 -0.33
N ILE A 75 -3.96 -4.47 0.33
CA ILE A 75 -4.39 -5.04 1.61
C ILE A 75 -3.31 -4.82 2.66
N ILE A 76 -3.68 -4.23 3.80
CA ILE A 76 -2.80 -4.17 4.97
C ILE A 76 -2.82 -5.54 5.67
N TYR A 77 -1.66 -6.15 5.79
CA TYR A 77 -1.50 -7.46 6.40
C TYR A 77 -1.06 -7.35 7.87
N GLY A 78 -2.06 -7.45 8.74
CA GLY A 78 -1.88 -7.26 10.19
C GLY A 78 -1.95 -5.79 10.62
N VAL A 79 -2.61 -5.55 11.76
CA VAL A 79 -2.87 -4.19 12.28
C VAL A 79 -1.96 -3.78 13.44
N SER A 80 -1.15 -4.71 13.96
CA SER A 80 -0.27 -4.41 15.11
C SER A 80 0.70 -3.28 14.81
N GLY A 81 1.38 -3.33 13.66
CA GLY A 81 2.33 -2.29 13.26
C GLY A 81 1.67 -0.93 13.00
N VAL A 82 0.39 -0.89 12.57
CA VAL A 82 -0.38 0.36 12.47
C VAL A 82 -0.62 0.94 13.85
N ARG A 83 -1.12 0.13 14.79
CA ARG A 83 -1.39 0.55 16.18
C ARG A 83 -0.13 1.03 16.89
N ASP A 84 0.99 0.32 16.71
CA ASP A 84 2.28 0.75 17.22
C ASP A 84 2.71 2.09 16.64
N GLY A 85 2.53 2.28 15.33
CA GLY A 85 2.79 3.53 14.65
C GLY A 85 2.00 4.70 15.23
N TYR A 86 0.71 4.50 15.48
CA TYR A 86 -0.16 5.54 16.05
C TYR A 86 0.18 5.86 17.52
N ARG A 87 0.54 4.86 18.33
CA ARG A 87 0.86 5.05 19.74
C ARG A 87 2.26 5.60 19.99
N THR A 88 3.23 5.18 19.18
CA THR A 88 4.66 5.46 19.47
C THR A 88 5.32 6.34 18.40
N GLY A 89 4.65 6.59 17.29
CA GLY A 89 5.24 7.26 16.12
C GLY A 89 6.16 6.34 15.31
N ARG A 90 6.26 5.05 15.64
CA ARG A 90 7.07 4.06 14.92
C ARG A 90 6.29 2.76 14.75
N GLY A 91 6.04 2.38 13.50
CA GLY A 91 5.34 1.15 13.18
C GLY A 91 5.72 0.64 11.81
N ARG A 92 5.55 -0.66 11.59
CA ARG A 92 5.77 -1.29 10.29
C ARG A 92 4.44 -1.73 9.70
N VAL A 93 4.02 -1.08 8.63
CA VAL A 93 2.83 -1.46 7.87
C VAL A 93 3.25 -2.39 6.74
N VAL A 94 2.74 -3.61 6.75
CA VAL A 94 2.98 -4.59 5.68
C VAL A 94 1.79 -4.54 4.73
N MET A 95 2.08 -4.28 3.46
CA MET A 95 1.06 -4.21 2.41
C MET A 95 1.23 -5.36 1.43
N ARG A 96 0.10 -5.86 0.93
CA ARG A 96 0.04 -6.89 -0.12
C ARG A 96 -0.80 -6.41 -1.28
N ALA A 97 -0.49 -6.89 -2.46
CA ALA A 97 -1.32 -6.74 -3.64
C ALA A 97 -2.68 -7.42 -3.40
N LYS A 98 -3.74 -6.86 -3.96
CA LYS A 98 -5.02 -7.53 -4.06
C LYS A 98 -5.02 -8.41 -5.28
N THR A 99 -5.35 -9.68 -5.09
CA THR A 99 -5.29 -10.69 -6.15
C THR A 99 -6.51 -11.60 -6.11
N HIS A 100 -6.83 -12.17 -7.27
CA HIS A 100 -7.77 -13.28 -7.37
C HIS A 100 -7.24 -14.33 -8.35
N PHE A 101 -7.89 -15.48 -8.41
CA PHE A 101 -7.51 -16.56 -9.31
C PHE A 101 -8.51 -16.68 -10.45
N GLU A 102 -8.01 -16.91 -11.66
CA GLU A 102 -8.81 -17.24 -12.84
C GLU A 102 -8.31 -18.55 -13.45
N GLU A 103 -9.25 -19.33 -13.96
CA GLU A 103 -8.93 -20.48 -14.80
C GLU A 103 -8.98 -20.06 -16.26
N PHE A 104 -8.04 -20.51 -17.06
CA PHE A 104 -8.00 -20.18 -18.48
C PHE A 104 -7.59 -21.38 -19.37
N GLY A 105 -8.07 -21.35 -20.59
CA GLY A 105 -7.77 -22.37 -21.59
C GLY A 105 -8.48 -23.71 -21.36
N LYS A 106 -8.26 -24.64 -22.29
CA LYS A 106 -8.92 -25.96 -22.30
C LYS A 106 -8.32 -26.97 -21.32
N GLU A 107 -7.27 -26.60 -20.61
CA GLU A 107 -6.44 -27.52 -19.82
C GLU A 107 -6.41 -27.17 -18.33
N ASN A 108 -7.42 -26.50 -17.81
CA ASN A 108 -7.52 -26.07 -16.39
C ASN A 108 -6.20 -25.45 -15.88
N ARG A 109 -5.64 -24.53 -16.64
CA ARG A 109 -4.52 -23.73 -16.16
C ARG A 109 -5.05 -22.61 -15.31
N ALA A 110 -4.41 -22.33 -14.19
CA ALA A 110 -4.74 -21.22 -13.34
C ALA A 110 -3.85 -20.01 -13.64
N ALA A 111 -4.38 -18.83 -13.42
CA ALA A 111 -3.65 -17.58 -13.41
C ALA A 111 -3.92 -16.83 -12.11
N ILE A 112 -2.90 -16.13 -11.63
CA ILE A 112 -3.03 -15.15 -10.56
C ILE A 112 -3.22 -13.79 -11.22
N ILE A 113 -4.35 -13.16 -10.94
CA ILE A 113 -4.65 -11.81 -11.42
C ILE A 113 -4.36 -10.84 -10.29
N VAL A 114 -3.58 -9.80 -10.59
CA VAL A 114 -3.28 -8.71 -9.66
C VAL A 114 -4.12 -7.51 -10.03
N ASP A 115 -5.05 -7.13 -9.16
CA ASP A 115 -5.99 -6.02 -9.36
C ASP A 115 -5.48 -4.70 -8.77
N GLU A 116 -4.76 -4.78 -7.65
CA GLU A 116 -4.24 -3.62 -6.95
C GLU A 116 -2.81 -3.89 -6.46
N LEU A 117 -1.95 -2.88 -6.54
CA LEU A 117 -0.56 -2.94 -6.06
C LEU A 117 -0.42 -2.16 -4.75
N PRO A 118 0.52 -2.57 -3.89
CA PRO A 118 0.88 -1.78 -2.72
C PRO A 118 1.28 -0.35 -3.09
N TYR A 119 0.97 0.58 -2.20
CA TYR A 119 1.31 2.00 -2.36
C TYR A 119 2.83 2.19 -2.59
N GLN A 120 3.19 3.07 -3.52
CA GLN A 120 4.56 3.37 -3.93
C GLN A 120 5.30 2.21 -4.63
N VAL A 121 4.65 1.12 -4.95
CA VAL A 121 5.25 0.06 -5.77
C VAL A 121 5.08 0.37 -7.25
N ASN A 122 6.20 0.43 -7.97
CA ASN A 122 6.18 0.61 -9.41
C ASN A 122 5.87 -0.71 -10.12
N LYS A 123 4.80 -0.74 -10.92
CA LYS A 123 4.33 -1.93 -11.64
C LYS A 123 5.42 -2.55 -12.52
N LYS A 124 6.10 -1.73 -13.34
CA LYS A 124 7.15 -2.21 -14.25
C LYS A 124 8.30 -2.88 -13.49
N SER A 125 8.82 -2.22 -12.47
CA SER A 125 9.91 -2.76 -11.65
C SER A 125 9.50 -4.06 -10.94
N LEU A 126 8.24 -4.15 -10.48
CA LEU A 126 7.71 -5.38 -9.89
C LEU A 126 7.70 -6.53 -10.89
N LEU A 127 7.19 -6.31 -12.12
CA LEU A 127 7.14 -7.34 -13.16
C LEU A 127 8.55 -7.78 -13.59
N GLU A 128 9.47 -6.84 -13.75
CA GLU A 128 10.88 -7.14 -14.04
C GLU A 128 11.50 -7.99 -12.93
N ARG A 129 11.22 -7.65 -11.67
CA ARG A 129 11.73 -8.42 -10.52
C ARG A 129 11.17 -9.83 -10.45
N ILE A 130 9.87 -10.02 -10.71
CA ILE A 130 9.27 -11.35 -10.78
C ILE A 130 9.92 -12.16 -11.91
N ALA A 131 10.08 -11.58 -13.10
CA ALA A 131 10.72 -12.24 -14.24
C ALA A 131 12.18 -12.65 -13.94
N GLU A 132 12.93 -11.81 -13.22
CA GLU A 132 14.27 -12.16 -12.74
C GLU A 132 14.26 -13.37 -11.81
N LEU A 133 13.36 -13.36 -10.81
CA LEU A 133 13.24 -14.46 -9.85
C LEU A 133 12.88 -15.80 -10.53
N VAL A 134 12.03 -15.75 -11.55
CA VAL A 134 11.66 -16.92 -12.35
C VAL A 134 12.86 -17.41 -13.17
N ARG A 135 13.58 -16.50 -13.84
CA ARG A 135 14.79 -16.82 -14.61
C ARG A 135 15.89 -17.42 -13.74
N ASP A 136 16.08 -16.87 -12.55
CA ASP A 136 17.08 -17.32 -11.57
C ASP A 136 16.66 -18.62 -10.83
N LYS A 137 15.49 -19.18 -11.18
CA LYS A 137 14.92 -20.38 -10.54
C LYS A 137 14.70 -20.23 -9.02
N LYS A 138 14.53 -19.00 -8.54
CA LYS A 138 14.18 -18.70 -7.14
C LYS A 138 12.68 -18.76 -6.92
N LEU A 139 11.92 -18.62 -8.00
CA LEU A 139 10.47 -18.71 -8.03
C LEU A 139 10.09 -19.69 -9.15
N ASP A 140 9.40 -20.78 -8.80
CA ASP A 140 8.90 -21.76 -9.75
C ASP A 140 7.37 -21.69 -9.86
N GLY A 141 6.81 -22.43 -10.82
CA GLY A 141 5.37 -22.51 -11.02
C GLY A 141 4.78 -21.44 -11.97
N ILE A 142 5.54 -20.43 -12.37
CA ILE A 142 5.10 -19.39 -13.31
C ILE A 142 5.51 -19.76 -14.73
N SER A 143 4.56 -19.64 -15.68
CA SER A 143 4.80 -19.89 -17.10
C SER A 143 4.95 -18.61 -17.90
N ASP A 144 4.15 -17.59 -17.61
CA ASP A 144 4.17 -16.30 -18.31
C ASP A 144 3.66 -15.16 -17.43
N ILE A 145 4.04 -13.92 -17.74
CA ILE A 145 3.63 -12.72 -17.02
C ILE A 145 3.25 -11.66 -18.06
N ARG A 146 2.03 -11.14 -17.97
CA ARG A 146 1.51 -10.11 -18.89
C ARG A 146 0.89 -8.94 -18.14
N ASP A 147 1.07 -7.75 -18.69
CA ASP A 147 0.34 -6.55 -18.26
C ASP A 147 -0.84 -6.33 -19.21
N GLU A 148 -2.03 -6.57 -18.73
CA GLU A 148 -3.29 -6.37 -19.43
C GLU A 148 -4.06 -5.14 -18.91
N SER A 149 -3.38 -4.24 -18.20
CA SER A 149 -4.00 -3.02 -17.65
C SER A 149 -4.49 -2.11 -18.79
N ASP A 150 -5.70 -1.60 -18.62
CA ASP A 150 -6.36 -0.71 -19.58
C ASP A 150 -7.07 0.46 -18.86
N LYS A 151 -8.00 1.13 -19.57
CA LYS A 151 -8.79 2.25 -19.04
C LYS A 151 -9.74 1.86 -17.91
N SER A 152 -10.10 0.58 -17.79
CA SER A 152 -11.00 0.08 -16.76
C SER A 152 -10.28 -0.23 -15.45
N GLY A 153 -8.95 -0.37 -15.49
CA GLY A 153 -8.16 -0.58 -14.30
C GLY A 153 -6.85 -1.32 -14.53
N MET A 154 -6.19 -1.59 -13.41
CA MET A 154 -4.97 -2.39 -13.40
C MET A 154 -5.33 -3.88 -13.49
N ARG A 155 -4.62 -4.59 -14.36
CA ARG A 155 -4.74 -6.03 -14.50
C ARG A 155 -3.38 -6.62 -14.89
N VAL A 156 -2.72 -7.28 -13.97
CA VAL A 156 -1.51 -8.05 -14.25
C VAL A 156 -1.86 -9.53 -14.15
N VAL A 157 -1.54 -10.27 -15.19
CA VAL A 157 -1.84 -11.69 -15.32
C VAL A 157 -0.54 -12.48 -15.16
N ILE A 158 -0.49 -13.36 -14.16
CA ILE A 158 0.61 -14.28 -13.91
C ILE A 158 0.10 -15.69 -14.19
N GLU A 159 0.43 -16.23 -15.35
CA GLU A 159 0.03 -17.57 -15.75
C GLU A 159 0.87 -18.64 -15.06
N LEU A 160 0.22 -19.67 -14.55
CA LEU A 160 0.87 -20.76 -13.85
C LEU A 160 1.15 -21.94 -14.80
N LYS A 161 2.16 -22.73 -14.46
CA LYS A 161 2.42 -24.03 -15.11
C LYS A 161 1.28 -25.00 -14.79
N ARG A 162 1.19 -26.08 -15.57
CA ARG A 162 0.21 -27.15 -15.32
C ARG A 162 0.40 -27.78 -13.94
N ASN A 163 -0.71 -28.09 -13.28
CA ASN A 163 -0.76 -28.75 -11.96
C ASN A 163 -0.14 -27.96 -10.80
N GLU A 164 0.14 -26.68 -10.99
CA GLU A 164 0.53 -25.82 -9.88
C GLU A 164 -0.67 -25.43 -9.03
N VAL A 165 -0.46 -25.29 -7.73
CA VAL A 165 -1.46 -24.83 -6.78
C VAL A 165 -1.34 -23.30 -6.66
N PRO A 166 -2.34 -22.51 -7.10
CA PRO A 166 -2.22 -21.06 -7.18
C PRO A 166 -1.89 -20.40 -5.85
N GLU A 167 -2.46 -20.88 -4.75
CA GLU A 167 -2.22 -20.35 -3.41
C GLU A 167 -0.77 -20.51 -2.96
N VAL A 168 -0.13 -21.65 -3.32
CA VAL A 168 1.27 -21.91 -2.98
C VAL A 168 2.18 -20.97 -3.76
N VAL A 169 1.93 -20.79 -5.07
CA VAL A 169 2.73 -19.88 -5.89
C VAL A 169 2.54 -18.44 -5.42
N LEU A 170 1.31 -18.02 -5.08
CA LEU A 170 1.02 -16.70 -4.55
C LEU A 170 1.74 -16.44 -3.21
N ASN A 171 1.75 -17.41 -2.32
CA ASN A 171 2.49 -17.29 -1.06
C ASN A 171 4.00 -17.17 -1.29
N ASN A 172 4.55 -17.91 -2.23
CA ASN A 172 5.97 -17.81 -2.60
C ASN A 172 6.28 -16.43 -3.23
N LEU A 173 5.37 -15.88 -4.05
CA LEU A 173 5.46 -14.51 -4.55
C LEU A 173 5.52 -13.49 -3.41
N TYR A 174 4.60 -13.56 -2.46
CA TYR A 174 4.61 -12.65 -1.31
C TYR A 174 5.88 -12.76 -0.47
N LEU A 175 6.41 -13.97 -0.26
CA LEU A 175 7.65 -14.18 0.48
C LEU A 175 8.88 -13.67 -0.26
N SER A 176 8.91 -13.83 -1.58
CA SER A 176 10.04 -13.42 -2.43
C SER A 176 10.10 -11.91 -2.65
N LEU A 177 8.94 -11.21 -2.54
CA LEU A 177 8.79 -9.79 -2.80
C LEU A 177 8.72 -8.93 -1.53
N ILE A 178 8.86 -9.53 -0.35
CA ILE A 178 8.77 -8.84 0.95
C ILE A 178 9.88 -7.80 1.18
N HIS A 179 10.87 -7.76 0.29
CA HIS A 179 12.00 -6.84 0.34
C HIS A 179 11.91 -5.71 -0.71
N ILE A 180 10.75 -5.51 -1.32
CA ILE A 180 10.51 -4.39 -2.24
C ILE A 180 9.69 -3.32 -1.55
#